data_68dd8afa9980fe74571de89fd97b4466
#
_entry.id   68dd8afa9980fe74571de89fd97b4466
#
_cell.length_a   1.000
_cell.length_b   1.000
_cell.length_c   1.000
_cell.angle_alpha   90.00
_cell.angle_beta   90.00
_cell.angle_gamma   90.00
#
_symmetry.space_group_name_H-M   'P 1'
#
loop_
_entity.id
_entity.type
_entity.pdbx_description
1 polymer ?
#
loop_
_entity_poly.entity_id
_entity_poly.type
_entity_poly.pdbx_seq_one_letter_code
_entity_poly.pdbx_strand_id
1 'polypeptide(L)'
;VTIEPASAQPALRIIPLGGLGEIGMNLMVYEYGDAAIVVDCGMMFPDATTLGVDVIVPDMSYLFERPERVKAVFLTHGHEDHIGAVPFLVERLSVPVYGMPLTLGFVRDKLEEFAIGEVELRAFMPRDVVDAGPFRVEAIQVTHSIVDAIGLAIRTPAGTLIHTGDFKIDHTPVDGKRTDLARFAAYGEEGVLALMSDSTNALVPGHGASEKSVGRGLGNIFANATGRIIVTTFASHIHRVQQIVDTARKYNRKVFLIGRSLVDNAETAERLGYLRIAREQRPGANSKPSDYADDEVVILTTGTQGEPRSALSRMAVGEHKQVEVQKGDVVILSARTIPGNERAVSHVIDNLYRRGAEVLNWENSDVHVSGHACEEELKLMLNVTRPKFFIPIHGTLRHLIHHARLAKNVGVPHGVVITNGQVASIEKDAITVLPERVAHGKVFIDGEAEEVPEIVVRDRQHLAEDGFVIVVVAIDSNGHVGREPEIITRGLLHVDESQDILADVRAQLVQMLHASPPDELLDHDVAQEKMRALLKRYFRKEMGRRPMILPVIWEM
;
A
#
# COMPACT_ATOMS: atom_id res chain seq x y z
N VAL A 1 54.35 4.49 25.14
CA VAL A 1 52.89 4.28 25.29
C VAL A 1 52.27 4.80 24.02
N THR A 2 52.01 3.92 23.06
CA THR A 2 51.26 4.21 21.85
C THR A 2 49.78 4.34 22.27
N ILE A 3 49.26 5.54 22.24
CA ILE A 3 47.84 5.81 22.38
C ILE A 3 47.21 5.36 21.06
N GLU A 4 46.55 4.19 21.05
CA GLU A 4 45.68 3.82 19.95
C GLU A 4 44.63 4.95 19.82
N PRO A 5 44.37 5.44 18.59
CA PRO A 5 43.29 6.40 18.38
C PRO A 5 41.99 5.72 18.81
N ALA A 6 41.26 6.36 19.74
CA ALA A 6 39.95 5.90 20.13
C ALA A 6 39.15 5.64 18.84
N SER A 7 38.70 4.40 18.64
CA SER A 7 37.91 4.02 17.46
C SER A 7 36.72 4.98 17.37
N ALA A 8 36.60 5.69 16.27
CA ALA A 8 35.47 6.58 16.05
C ALA A 8 34.19 5.75 16.25
N GLN A 9 33.27 6.24 17.09
CA GLN A 9 31.99 5.53 17.28
C GLN A 9 31.29 5.39 15.92
N PRO A 10 30.72 4.21 15.63
CA PRO A 10 29.98 4.00 14.39
C PRO A 10 28.89 5.05 14.22
N ALA A 11 28.66 5.49 13.00
CA ALA A 11 27.52 6.34 12.67
C ALA A 11 26.20 5.57 12.83
N LEU A 12 25.17 6.24 13.33
CA LEU A 12 23.81 5.74 13.30
C LEU A 12 23.20 6.09 11.93
N ARG A 13 22.76 5.09 11.18
CA ARG A 13 22.18 5.28 9.85
C ARG A 13 20.69 4.96 9.86
N ILE A 14 19.89 5.80 9.21
CA ILE A 14 18.44 5.68 9.06
C ILE A 14 18.18 5.59 7.55
N ILE A 15 17.60 4.47 7.11
CA ILE A 15 17.52 4.11 5.70
C ILE A 15 16.09 3.65 5.38
N PRO A 16 15.26 4.48 4.75
CA PRO A 16 13.97 4.04 4.24
C PRO A 16 14.16 3.23 2.96
N LEU A 17 13.59 2.05 2.89
CA LEU A 17 13.48 1.25 1.66
C LEU A 17 12.09 1.39 1.02
N GLY A 18 11.10 1.88 1.78
CA GLY A 18 9.75 2.16 1.33
C GLY A 18 9.01 3.13 2.26
N GLY A 19 7.87 3.67 1.82
CA GLY A 19 6.97 4.51 2.61
C GLY A 19 7.29 6.01 2.63
N LEU A 20 8.38 6.48 2.03
CA LEU A 20 8.75 7.89 1.98
C LEU A 20 8.63 8.45 0.56
N GLY A 21 7.77 9.45 0.39
CA GLY A 21 7.43 10.03 -0.91
C GLY A 21 6.24 9.34 -1.59
N GLU A 22 5.69 8.33 -0.98
CA GLU A 22 4.55 7.53 -1.41
C GLU A 22 3.67 7.12 -0.23
N ILE A 23 2.56 6.44 -0.48
CA ILE A 23 1.71 5.82 0.55
C ILE A 23 1.76 4.31 0.35
N GLY A 24 2.12 3.59 1.40
CA GLY A 24 2.30 2.13 1.37
C GLY A 24 3.77 1.70 1.38
N MET A 25 4.01 0.40 1.42
CA MET A 25 5.34 -0.24 1.43
C MET A 25 6.27 0.28 2.54
N ASN A 26 5.73 0.56 3.73
CA ASN A 26 6.57 1.06 4.83
C ASN A 26 7.63 0.04 5.22
N LEU A 27 8.89 0.43 5.09
CA LEU A 27 10.05 -0.36 5.50
C LEU A 27 11.20 0.59 5.86
N MET A 28 11.57 0.62 7.15
CA MET A 28 12.64 1.45 7.67
C MET A 28 13.74 0.60 8.27
N VAL A 29 14.99 0.85 7.90
CA VAL A 29 16.17 0.20 8.44
C VAL A 29 16.94 1.15 9.35
N TYR A 30 17.28 0.70 10.55
CA TYR A 30 18.17 1.38 11.48
C TYR A 30 19.46 0.58 11.62
N GLU A 31 20.60 1.21 11.33
CA GLU A 31 21.91 0.57 11.43
C GLU A 31 22.82 1.26 12.42
N TYR A 32 23.55 0.48 13.18
CA TYR A 32 24.63 0.94 14.03
C TYR A 32 25.80 -0.08 14.02
N GLY A 33 26.95 0.33 13.50
CA GLY A 33 28.07 -0.56 13.24
C GLY A 33 27.68 -1.69 12.27
N ASP A 34 27.91 -2.94 12.70
CA ASP A 34 27.58 -4.14 11.90
C ASP A 34 26.23 -4.77 12.28
N ALA A 35 25.34 -4.02 12.87
CA ALA A 35 24.01 -4.49 13.22
C ALA A 35 22.92 -3.58 12.63
N ALA A 36 21.80 -4.18 12.27
CA ALA A 36 20.61 -3.51 11.78
C ALA A 36 19.35 -4.08 12.42
N ILE A 37 18.32 -3.26 12.54
CA ILE A 37 16.94 -3.68 12.81
C ILE A 37 16.04 -3.13 11.71
N VAL A 38 14.96 -3.83 11.45
CA VAL A 38 13.92 -3.42 10.48
C VAL A 38 12.67 -3.04 11.25
N VAL A 39 12.06 -1.93 10.88
CA VAL A 39 10.75 -1.49 11.39
C VAL A 39 9.78 -1.48 10.23
N ASP A 40 8.75 -2.31 10.35
CA ASP A 40 7.72 -2.60 9.35
C ASP A 40 8.27 -3.25 8.07
N CYS A 41 7.40 -3.92 7.34
CA CYS A 41 7.65 -4.49 6.02
C CYS A 41 6.31 -4.59 5.28
N GLY A 42 5.89 -3.47 4.74
CA GLY A 42 4.58 -3.30 4.14
C GLY A 42 4.55 -3.51 2.64
N MET A 43 3.35 -3.68 2.11
CA MET A 43 3.09 -3.73 0.67
C MET A 43 2.29 -2.51 0.21
N MET A 44 2.14 -2.38 -1.11
CA MET A 44 1.24 -1.44 -1.77
C MET A 44 0.34 -2.20 -2.73
N PHE A 45 -0.92 -1.77 -2.84
CA PHE A 45 -1.82 -2.29 -3.87
C PHE A 45 -1.50 -1.67 -5.23
N PRO A 46 -1.63 -2.43 -6.33
CA PRO A 46 -1.44 -1.91 -7.68
C PRO A 46 -2.51 -0.88 -8.02
N ASP A 47 -2.15 0.07 -8.87
CA ASP A 47 -3.05 1.06 -9.44
C ASP A 47 -3.40 0.73 -10.91
N ALA A 48 -4.13 1.65 -11.56
CA ALA A 48 -4.55 1.48 -12.96
C ALA A 48 -3.38 1.42 -13.96
N THR A 49 -2.17 1.78 -13.55
CA THR A 49 -0.97 1.75 -14.41
C THR A 49 -0.18 0.46 -14.29
N THR A 50 -0.39 -0.32 -13.23
CA THR A 50 0.32 -1.57 -12.94
C THR A 50 -0.50 -2.80 -13.34
N LEU A 51 -0.78 -2.92 -14.64
CA LEU A 51 -1.65 -3.97 -15.19
C LEU A 51 -1.09 -5.38 -14.96
N GLY A 52 -1.94 -6.28 -14.43
CA GLY A 52 -1.58 -7.68 -14.18
C GLY A 52 -0.57 -7.86 -13.05
N VAL A 53 -0.54 -6.93 -12.09
CA VAL A 53 0.18 -7.02 -10.83
C VAL A 53 -0.85 -7.15 -9.71
N ASP A 54 -0.64 -8.05 -8.77
CA ASP A 54 -1.54 -8.24 -7.63
C ASP A 54 -1.03 -7.52 -6.38
N VAL A 55 0.30 -7.45 -6.18
CA VAL A 55 0.93 -6.82 -5.02
C VAL A 55 2.23 -6.13 -5.44
N ILE A 56 2.55 -5.01 -4.79
CA ILE A 56 3.83 -4.32 -4.93
C ILE A 56 4.53 -4.34 -3.57
N VAL A 57 5.77 -4.83 -3.54
CA VAL A 57 6.59 -4.88 -2.33
C VAL A 57 7.86 -4.03 -2.51
N PRO A 58 8.48 -3.54 -1.41
CA PRO A 58 9.74 -2.82 -1.52
C PRO A 58 10.87 -3.74 -2.00
N ASP A 59 11.81 -3.19 -2.75
CA ASP A 59 13.07 -3.88 -3.04
C ASP A 59 13.90 -4.01 -1.74
N MET A 60 14.05 -5.23 -1.28
CA MET A 60 14.74 -5.59 -0.04
C MET A 60 16.15 -6.13 -0.29
N SER A 61 16.68 -6.06 -1.51
CA SER A 61 18.02 -6.60 -1.88
C SER A 61 19.12 -6.05 -0.98
N TYR A 62 19.04 -4.80 -0.55
CA TYR A 62 19.96 -4.22 0.43
C TYR A 62 20.07 -5.02 1.73
N LEU A 63 18.96 -5.57 2.24
CA LEU A 63 18.94 -6.40 3.45
C LEU A 63 19.50 -7.79 3.16
N PHE A 64 19.32 -8.30 1.95
CA PHE A 64 19.74 -9.63 1.54
C PHE A 64 21.23 -9.70 1.16
N GLU A 65 21.89 -8.58 0.87
CA GLU A 65 23.34 -8.54 0.65
C GLU A 65 24.14 -8.95 1.89
N ARG A 66 23.63 -8.60 3.09
CA ARG A 66 24.31 -8.86 4.38
C ARG A 66 23.28 -9.25 5.45
N PRO A 67 22.61 -10.40 5.30
CA PRO A 67 21.51 -10.83 6.14
C PRO A 67 21.90 -11.00 7.63
N GLU A 68 23.14 -11.36 7.90
CA GLU A 68 23.68 -11.55 9.26
C GLU A 68 23.69 -10.26 10.09
N ARG A 69 23.62 -9.09 9.46
CA ARG A 69 23.52 -7.79 10.15
C ARG A 69 22.15 -7.56 10.76
N VAL A 70 21.08 -8.06 10.14
CA VAL A 70 19.71 -7.89 10.62
C VAL A 70 19.51 -8.73 11.88
N LYS A 71 19.13 -8.09 12.98
CA LYS A 71 18.97 -8.74 14.28
C LYS A 71 17.53 -9.02 14.65
N ALA A 72 16.60 -8.21 14.15
CA ALA A 72 15.17 -8.34 14.41
C ALA A 72 14.35 -7.50 13.45
N VAL A 73 13.07 -7.87 13.31
CA VAL A 73 12.02 -7.08 12.67
C VAL A 73 11.02 -6.66 13.75
N PHE A 74 10.64 -5.39 13.80
CA PHE A 74 9.62 -4.85 14.70
C PHE A 74 8.44 -4.33 13.87
N LEU A 75 7.24 -4.82 14.15
CA LEU A 75 6.02 -4.42 13.46
C LEU A 75 5.22 -3.47 14.33
N THR A 76 4.91 -2.30 13.80
CA THR A 76 4.19 -1.26 14.55
C THR A 76 2.71 -1.58 14.67
N HIS A 77 2.08 -2.11 13.63
CA HIS A 77 0.67 -2.51 13.64
C HIS A 77 0.32 -3.39 12.41
N GLY A 78 -0.91 -3.89 12.34
CA GLY A 78 -1.34 -4.93 11.40
C GLY A 78 -1.97 -4.43 10.08
N HIS A 79 -1.72 -3.21 9.61
CA HIS A 79 -2.15 -2.78 8.27
C HIS A 79 -1.24 -3.36 7.19
N GLU A 80 -1.78 -3.58 5.99
CA GLU A 80 -1.09 -4.19 4.87
C GLU A 80 0.16 -3.43 4.43
N ASP A 81 0.11 -2.11 4.49
CA ASP A 81 1.24 -1.23 4.17
C ASP A 81 2.35 -1.21 5.24
N HIS A 82 2.20 -2.01 6.31
CA HIS A 82 3.19 -2.25 7.35
C HIS A 82 3.58 -3.72 7.51
N ILE A 83 2.69 -4.68 7.16
CA ILE A 83 2.99 -6.11 7.33
C ILE A 83 2.89 -6.92 6.04
N GLY A 84 2.32 -6.35 4.96
CA GLY A 84 1.95 -7.12 3.78
C GLY A 84 3.11 -7.78 3.03
N ALA A 85 4.34 -7.24 3.16
CA ALA A 85 5.53 -7.81 2.55
C ALA A 85 6.39 -8.66 3.51
N VAL A 86 5.94 -8.88 4.76
CA VAL A 86 6.67 -9.72 5.73
C VAL A 86 6.97 -11.13 5.19
N PRO A 87 6.05 -11.85 4.50
CA PRO A 87 6.36 -13.15 3.93
C PRO A 87 7.60 -13.14 3.03
N PHE A 88 7.72 -12.17 2.13
CA PHE A 88 8.86 -12.03 1.20
C PHE A 88 10.18 -11.68 1.91
N LEU A 89 10.11 -11.01 3.07
CA LEU A 89 11.27 -10.69 3.88
C LEU A 89 11.77 -11.93 4.62
N VAL A 90 10.89 -12.64 5.34
CA VAL A 90 11.27 -13.73 6.24
C VAL A 90 11.57 -15.04 5.50
N GLU A 91 11.14 -15.17 4.25
CA GLU A 91 11.56 -16.26 3.37
C GLU A 91 13.10 -16.29 3.18
N ARG A 92 13.72 -15.09 3.20
CA ARG A 92 15.16 -14.90 2.97
C ARG A 92 15.94 -14.49 4.22
N LEU A 93 15.26 -14.06 5.29
CA LEU A 93 15.88 -13.65 6.56
C LEU A 93 15.35 -14.48 7.72
N SER A 94 16.20 -15.26 8.34
CA SER A 94 15.89 -16.04 9.56
C SER A 94 16.13 -15.20 10.80
N VAL A 95 15.22 -14.27 11.11
CA VAL A 95 15.30 -13.36 12.26
C VAL A 95 13.97 -13.32 13.02
N PRO A 96 13.98 -13.05 14.35
CA PRO A 96 12.74 -12.92 15.11
C PRO A 96 11.95 -11.69 14.65
N VAL A 97 10.63 -11.88 14.56
CA VAL A 97 9.65 -10.82 14.22
C VAL A 97 8.84 -10.50 15.49
N TYR A 98 8.92 -9.25 15.92
CA TYR A 98 8.23 -8.74 17.10
C TYR A 98 7.03 -7.89 16.69
N GLY A 99 5.90 -8.07 17.40
CA GLY A 99 4.70 -7.28 17.18
C GLY A 99 3.64 -7.56 18.23
N MET A 100 2.58 -6.76 18.22
CA MET A 100 1.44 -7.00 19.10
C MET A 100 0.67 -8.26 18.67
N PRO A 101 -0.09 -8.90 19.59
CA PRO A 101 -0.73 -10.18 19.30
C PRO A 101 -1.64 -10.20 18.07
N LEU A 102 -2.45 -9.15 17.82
CA LEU A 102 -3.31 -9.11 16.62
C LEU A 102 -2.47 -8.94 15.35
N THR A 103 -1.45 -8.08 15.38
CA THR A 103 -0.51 -7.88 14.27
C THR A 103 0.17 -9.20 13.90
N LEU A 104 0.67 -9.94 14.90
CA LEU A 104 1.27 -11.26 14.67
C LEU A 104 0.26 -12.32 14.23
N GLY A 105 -1.01 -12.19 14.63
CA GLY A 105 -2.09 -13.03 14.13
C GLY A 105 -2.27 -12.89 12.63
N PHE A 106 -2.35 -11.66 12.14
CA PHE A 106 -2.45 -11.38 10.70
C PHE A 106 -1.19 -11.80 9.93
N VAL A 107 0.00 -11.59 10.51
CA VAL A 107 1.24 -12.09 9.90
C VAL A 107 1.23 -13.61 9.78
N ARG A 108 0.78 -14.34 10.80
CA ARG A 108 0.69 -15.80 10.76
C ARG A 108 -0.24 -16.28 9.66
N ASP A 109 -1.42 -15.68 9.54
CA ASP A 109 -2.39 -16.04 8.50
C ASP A 109 -1.80 -15.81 7.09
N LYS A 110 -0.98 -14.74 6.92
CA LYS A 110 -0.24 -14.48 5.67
C LYS A 110 0.87 -15.51 5.41
N LEU A 111 1.65 -15.87 6.42
CA LEU A 111 2.68 -16.89 6.28
C LEU A 111 2.09 -18.24 5.85
N GLU A 112 0.91 -18.58 6.38
CA GLU A 112 0.16 -19.77 5.97
C GLU A 112 -0.33 -19.65 4.51
N GLU A 113 -0.86 -18.49 4.09
CA GLU A 113 -1.30 -18.24 2.71
C GLU A 113 -0.16 -18.39 1.69
N PHE A 114 1.05 -17.91 2.04
CA PHE A 114 2.25 -18.00 1.20
C PHE A 114 3.05 -19.31 1.41
N ALA A 115 2.54 -20.26 2.19
CA ALA A 115 3.19 -21.52 2.53
C ALA A 115 4.63 -21.34 3.07
N ILE A 116 4.89 -20.24 3.77
CA ILE A 116 6.17 -19.98 4.44
C ILE A 116 6.27 -20.84 5.69
N GLY A 117 7.43 -21.49 5.89
CA GLY A 117 7.68 -22.36 7.03
C GLY A 117 7.69 -21.65 8.38
N GLU A 118 8.25 -22.30 9.40
CA GLU A 118 8.29 -21.76 10.76
C GLU A 118 9.11 -20.46 10.82
N VAL A 119 8.44 -19.38 11.27
CA VAL A 119 9.03 -18.06 11.56
C VAL A 119 8.89 -17.77 13.04
N GLU A 120 9.95 -17.24 13.65
CA GLU A 120 9.96 -16.91 15.06
C GLU A 120 9.15 -15.61 15.32
N LEU A 121 7.85 -15.76 15.60
CA LEU A 121 6.94 -14.64 15.95
C LEU A 121 6.90 -14.46 17.47
N ARG A 122 7.28 -13.27 17.97
CA ARG A 122 7.35 -12.94 19.38
C ARG A 122 6.41 -11.80 19.74
N ALA A 123 5.51 -12.03 20.70
CA ALA A 123 4.65 -10.98 21.24
C ALA A 123 5.49 -9.86 21.89
N PHE A 124 5.11 -8.60 21.59
CA PHE A 124 5.81 -7.41 22.04
C PHE A 124 4.79 -6.38 22.51
N MET A 125 4.57 -6.33 23.82
CA MET A 125 3.52 -5.54 24.45
C MET A 125 4.03 -4.15 24.82
N PRO A 126 3.14 -3.14 24.95
CA PRO A 126 3.54 -1.82 25.43
C PRO A 126 4.33 -1.92 26.75
N ARG A 127 5.47 -1.23 26.80
CA ARG A 127 6.48 -1.26 27.87
C ARG A 127 7.42 -2.46 27.88
N ASP A 128 7.18 -3.47 27.03
CA ASP A 128 8.21 -4.50 26.84
C ASP A 128 9.45 -3.88 26.20
N VAL A 129 10.60 -4.45 26.56
CA VAL A 129 11.91 -4.04 26.06
C VAL A 129 12.64 -5.24 25.50
N VAL A 130 13.13 -5.10 24.26
CA VAL A 130 13.87 -6.14 23.56
C VAL A 130 15.26 -5.63 23.21
N ASP A 131 16.28 -6.43 23.53
CA ASP A 131 17.65 -6.18 23.12
C ASP A 131 17.94 -6.92 21.79
N ALA A 132 18.35 -6.16 20.76
CA ALA A 132 18.65 -6.64 19.42
C ALA A 132 20.03 -6.13 18.96
N GLY A 133 21.10 -6.77 19.38
CA GLY A 133 22.48 -6.29 19.21
C GLY A 133 22.73 -4.98 19.96
N PRO A 134 23.15 -3.89 19.32
CA PRO A 134 23.34 -2.59 19.96
C PRO A 134 22.05 -1.80 20.17
N PHE A 135 20.92 -2.32 19.71
CA PHE A 135 19.61 -1.69 19.85
C PHE A 135 18.87 -2.24 21.04
N ARG A 136 18.26 -1.34 21.80
CA ARG A 136 17.33 -1.67 22.88
C ARG A 136 16.01 -0.99 22.57
N VAL A 137 15.01 -1.80 22.18
CA VAL A 137 13.73 -1.33 21.64
C VAL A 137 12.62 -1.50 22.66
N GLU A 138 11.89 -0.42 22.96
CA GLU A 138 10.70 -0.43 23.82
C GLU A 138 9.44 -0.14 22.98
N ALA A 139 8.38 -0.92 23.18
CA ALA A 139 7.06 -0.64 22.62
C ALA A 139 6.32 0.44 23.42
N ILE A 140 5.75 1.42 22.74
CA ILE A 140 4.95 2.48 23.35
C ILE A 140 3.54 2.42 22.75
N GLN A 141 2.51 2.36 23.59
CA GLN A 141 1.11 2.36 23.13
C GLN A 141 0.80 3.62 22.34
N VAL A 142 0.26 3.46 21.13
CA VAL A 142 -0.35 4.54 20.35
C VAL A 142 -1.79 4.18 19.95
N THR A 143 -2.58 5.17 19.62
CA THR A 143 -3.92 5.00 19.06
C THR A 143 -3.86 5.16 17.56
N HIS A 144 -4.48 4.23 16.85
CA HIS A 144 -4.61 4.30 15.38
C HIS A 144 -6.01 3.79 14.97
N SER A 145 -6.26 3.59 13.67
CA SER A 145 -7.52 2.99 13.18
C SER A 145 -7.60 1.48 13.40
N ILE A 146 -6.51 0.82 13.74
CA ILE A 146 -6.44 -0.60 14.06
C ILE A 146 -6.10 -0.82 15.54
N VAL A 147 -6.54 -1.96 16.09
CA VAL A 147 -6.15 -2.42 17.44
C VAL A 147 -4.66 -2.75 17.46
N ASP A 148 -4.06 -2.64 18.64
CA ASP A 148 -2.69 -3.07 18.88
C ASP A 148 -1.63 -2.29 18.07
N ALA A 149 -1.82 -0.98 17.90
CA ALA A 149 -0.80 -0.11 17.32
C ALA A 149 0.20 0.35 18.39
N ILE A 150 1.49 0.33 18.04
CA ILE A 150 2.60 0.76 18.88
C ILE A 150 3.56 1.68 18.13
N GLY A 151 4.11 2.65 18.83
CA GLY A 151 5.35 3.31 18.45
C GLY A 151 6.53 2.65 19.17
N LEU A 152 7.74 3.00 18.77
CA LEU A 152 8.98 2.41 19.26
C LEU A 152 9.91 3.48 19.81
N ALA A 153 10.50 3.23 20.99
CA ALA A 153 11.70 3.93 21.43
C ALA A 153 12.90 3.01 21.22
N ILE A 154 13.83 3.44 20.38
CA ILE A 154 14.99 2.66 19.96
C ILE A 154 16.23 3.32 20.55
N ARG A 155 16.75 2.74 21.64
CA ARG A 155 18.00 3.20 22.27
C ARG A 155 19.19 2.57 21.56
N THR A 156 20.16 3.41 21.26
CA THR A 156 21.45 3.04 20.64
C THR A 156 22.58 3.70 21.41
N PRO A 157 23.84 3.29 21.22
CA PRO A 157 24.97 4.01 21.80
C PRO A 157 25.11 5.46 21.31
N ALA A 158 24.51 5.81 20.16
CA ALA A 158 24.49 7.19 19.64
C ALA A 158 23.39 8.06 20.28
N GLY A 159 22.36 7.45 20.87
CA GLY A 159 21.23 8.13 21.48
C GLY A 159 19.89 7.41 21.25
N THR A 160 18.82 8.01 21.74
CA THR A 160 17.46 7.46 21.64
C THR A 160 16.74 7.99 20.42
N LEU A 161 16.20 7.08 19.61
CA LEU A 161 15.31 7.38 18.50
C LEU A 161 13.86 7.08 18.93
N ILE A 162 12.92 7.86 18.41
CA ILE A 162 11.48 7.56 18.50
C ILE A 162 10.96 7.34 17.09
N HIS A 163 10.29 6.21 16.88
CA HIS A 163 9.53 5.90 15.66
C HIS A 163 8.07 5.80 16.06
N THR A 164 7.21 6.72 15.60
CA THR A 164 5.82 6.76 16.08
C THR A 164 4.98 5.58 15.62
N GLY A 165 5.36 4.92 14.51
CA GLY A 165 4.40 4.18 13.72
C GLY A 165 3.27 5.12 13.27
N ASP A 166 2.17 4.57 12.81
CA ASP A 166 0.97 5.33 12.51
C ASP A 166 0.22 5.63 13.79
N PHE A 167 -0.15 6.89 14.00
CA PHE A 167 -0.79 7.29 15.23
C PHE A 167 -1.77 8.45 15.08
N LYS A 168 -2.64 8.57 16.04
CA LYS A 168 -3.40 9.78 16.36
C LYS A 168 -3.49 10.00 17.86
N ILE A 169 -4.03 11.13 18.27
CA ILE A 169 -4.29 11.39 19.70
C ILE A 169 -5.80 11.37 19.92
N ASP A 170 -6.34 10.17 20.21
CA ASP A 170 -7.74 9.99 20.55
C ASP A 170 -7.92 9.97 22.07
N HIS A 171 -8.62 10.96 22.60
CA HIS A 171 -8.88 11.06 24.05
C HIS A 171 -9.94 10.08 24.55
N THR A 172 -10.75 9.54 23.65
CA THR A 172 -11.85 8.63 23.94
C THR A 172 -11.88 7.43 22.98
N PRO A 173 -10.76 6.67 22.85
CA PRO A 173 -10.69 5.54 21.94
C PRO A 173 -11.73 4.48 22.29
N VAL A 174 -12.10 3.65 21.31
CA VAL A 174 -13.16 2.64 21.45
C VAL A 174 -12.81 1.60 22.52
N ASP A 175 -11.57 1.16 22.57
CA ASP A 175 -11.06 0.16 23.51
C ASP A 175 -10.52 0.74 24.83
N GLY A 176 -10.54 2.08 24.96
CA GLY A 176 -10.02 2.79 26.12
C GLY A 176 -8.48 2.93 26.18
N LYS A 177 -7.74 2.34 25.25
CA LYS A 177 -6.28 2.40 25.18
C LYS A 177 -5.83 3.69 24.48
N ARG A 178 -5.36 4.67 25.24
CA ARG A 178 -4.90 5.97 24.71
C ARG A 178 -3.44 5.90 24.31
N THR A 179 -3.04 6.81 23.42
CA THR A 179 -1.63 7.09 23.15
C THR A 179 -0.91 7.48 24.44
N ASP A 180 0.18 6.78 24.76
CA ASP A 180 0.94 6.96 26.01
C ASP A 180 1.86 8.19 25.93
N LEU A 181 1.24 9.37 25.91
CA LEU A 181 1.95 10.65 25.86
C LEU A 181 2.91 10.83 27.04
N ALA A 182 2.60 10.25 28.20
CA ALA A 182 3.47 10.32 29.37
C ALA A 182 4.82 9.61 29.11
N ARG A 183 4.79 8.49 28.39
CA ARG A 183 6.03 7.79 28.03
C ARG A 183 6.84 8.54 26.99
N PHE A 184 6.20 9.09 25.98
CA PHE A 184 6.88 9.96 25.00
C PHE A 184 7.50 11.19 25.68
N ALA A 185 6.79 11.82 26.62
CA ALA A 185 7.30 12.96 27.40
C ALA A 185 8.51 12.57 28.28
N ALA A 186 8.47 11.40 28.91
CA ALA A 186 9.61 10.91 29.69
C ALA A 186 10.87 10.75 28.82
N TYR A 187 10.73 10.21 27.59
CA TYR A 187 11.83 10.18 26.63
C TYR A 187 12.27 11.58 26.20
N GLY A 188 11.33 12.53 26.05
CA GLY A 188 11.63 13.92 25.75
C GLY A 188 12.45 14.61 26.88
N GLU A 189 12.26 14.21 28.14
CA GLU A 189 13.06 14.68 29.29
C GLU A 189 14.43 14.00 29.34
N GLU A 190 14.51 12.71 29.01
CA GLU A 190 15.78 11.98 28.92
C GLU A 190 16.65 12.46 27.73
N GLY A 191 16.05 13.01 26.69
CA GLY A 191 16.68 13.48 25.46
C GLY A 191 16.46 12.53 24.28
N VAL A 192 15.71 13.00 23.28
CA VAL A 192 15.48 12.30 22.01
C VAL A 192 16.44 12.78 20.95
N LEU A 193 17.27 11.90 20.42
CA LEU A 193 18.22 12.20 19.36
C LEU A 193 17.49 12.49 18.04
N ALA A 194 16.58 11.60 17.62
CA ALA A 194 15.77 11.82 16.44
C ALA A 194 14.35 11.26 16.60
N LEU A 195 13.38 11.96 16.01
CA LEU A 195 11.99 11.54 15.89
C LEU A 195 11.69 11.24 14.42
N MET A 196 11.22 10.04 14.14
CA MET A 196 10.56 9.63 12.91
C MET A 196 9.06 9.59 13.17
N SER A 197 8.28 10.43 12.46
CA SER A 197 6.85 10.56 12.74
C SER A 197 6.00 10.53 11.48
N ASP A 198 4.87 9.81 11.57
CA ASP A 198 3.80 9.72 10.57
C ASP A 198 3.40 11.11 10.06
N SER A 199 3.31 11.26 8.74
CA SER A 199 3.02 12.54 8.07
C SER A 199 1.74 12.51 7.25
N THR A 200 0.98 11.43 7.25
CA THR A 200 -0.17 11.20 6.36
C THR A 200 -1.18 12.35 6.38
N ASN A 201 -1.50 12.85 7.56
CA ASN A 201 -2.43 13.97 7.72
C ASN A 201 -1.75 15.32 8.07
N ALA A 202 -0.48 15.49 7.76
CA ALA A 202 0.24 16.73 8.06
C ALA A 202 -0.38 17.99 7.41
N LEU A 203 -1.15 17.84 6.34
CA LEU A 203 -1.86 18.92 5.65
C LEU A 203 -3.29 19.17 6.20
N VAL A 204 -3.75 18.38 7.17
CA VAL A 204 -5.09 18.51 7.76
C VAL A 204 -5.00 19.38 9.02
N PRO A 205 -5.59 20.59 9.01
CA PRO A 205 -5.50 21.48 10.16
C PRO A 205 -6.31 20.95 11.36
N GLY A 206 -5.96 21.39 12.56
CA GLY A 206 -6.68 21.08 13.80
C GLY A 206 -6.41 19.69 14.34
N HIS A 207 -7.44 19.10 14.94
CA HIS A 207 -7.41 17.80 15.61
C HIS A 207 -8.28 16.78 14.89
N GLY A 208 -7.91 15.52 14.92
CA GLY A 208 -8.72 14.41 14.46
C GLY A 208 -9.94 14.15 15.37
N ALA A 209 -11.05 13.71 14.77
CA ALA A 209 -12.20 13.27 15.56
C ALA A 209 -11.95 11.88 16.20
N SER A 210 -12.61 11.62 17.33
CA SER A 210 -12.53 10.30 17.98
C SER A 210 -13.25 9.23 17.16
N GLU A 211 -12.67 8.03 17.11
CA GLU A 211 -13.29 6.84 16.49
C GLU A 211 -14.67 6.54 17.09
N LYS A 212 -14.88 6.85 18.36
CA LYS A 212 -16.18 6.69 19.05
C LYS A 212 -17.30 7.52 18.44
N SER A 213 -16.99 8.62 17.73
CA SER A 213 -18.02 9.44 17.04
C SER A 213 -18.72 8.70 15.91
N VAL A 214 -18.00 7.79 15.22
CA VAL A 214 -18.56 6.96 14.15
C VAL A 214 -19.64 6.01 14.66
N GLY A 215 -19.48 5.46 15.86
CA GLY A 215 -20.50 4.62 16.47
C GLY A 215 -21.84 5.37 16.69
N ARG A 216 -21.80 6.68 16.93
CA ARG A 216 -23.02 7.53 17.01
C ARG A 216 -23.62 7.74 15.63
N GLY A 217 -22.81 8.05 14.61
CA GLY A 217 -23.25 8.18 13.23
C GLY A 217 -23.91 6.90 12.73
N LEU A 218 -23.28 5.76 12.92
CA LEU A 218 -23.86 4.45 12.61
C LEU A 218 -25.19 4.22 13.35
N GLY A 219 -25.26 4.54 14.65
CA GLY A 219 -26.49 4.41 15.42
C GLY A 219 -27.66 5.20 14.84
N ASN A 220 -27.42 6.42 14.35
CA ASN A 220 -28.46 7.24 13.72
C ASN A 220 -28.92 6.64 12.38
N ILE A 221 -28.00 6.09 11.58
CA ILE A 221 -28.33 5.45 10.31
C ILE A 221 -29.16 4.19 10.56
N PHE A 222 -28.72 3.33 11.49
CA PHE A 222 -29.42 2.08 11.83
C PHE A 222 -30.82 2.31 12.37
N ALA A 223 -31.04 3.41 13.12
CA ALA A 223 -32.35 3.78 13.65
C ALA A 223 -33.38 4.12 12.56
N ASN A 224 -32.93 4.65 11.42
CA ASN A 224 -33.78 5.11 10.34
C ASN A 224 -33.88 4.14 9.15
N ALA A 225 -32.96 3.18 9.06
CA ALA A 225 -32.93 2.22 7.95
C ALA A 225 -34.04 1.17 8.08
N THR A 226 -34.95 1.14 7.11
CA THR A 226 -36.05 0.18 7.02
C THR A 226 -35.70 -1.03 6.15
N GLY A 227 -34.63 -0.94 5.33
CA GLY A 227 -34.10 -2.01 4.50
C GLY A 227 -32.84 -2.63 5.06
N ARG A 228 -32.13 -3.41 4.21
CA ARG A 228 -30.83 -3.97 4.54
C ARG A 228 -29.77 -2.87 4.65
N ILE A 229 -28.80 -3.09 5.51
CA ILE A 229 -27.63 -2.21 5.65
C ILE A 229 -26.40 -2.96 5.15
N ILE A 230 -25.70 -2.39 4.18
CA ILE A 230 -24.44 -2.91 3.66
C ILE A 230 -23.35 -1.96 4.08
N VAL A 231 -22.40 -2.40 4.90
CA VAL A 231 -21.28 -1.55 5.37
C VAL A 231 -20.00 -2.08 4.81
N THR A 232 -19.24 -1.22 4.13
CA THR A 232 -17.90 -1.55 3.70
C THR A 232 -16.86 -0.81 4.55
N THR A 233 -15.83 -1.53 4.98
CA THR A 233 -14.71 -1.01 5.77
C THR A 233 -13.43 -1.77 5.41
N PHE A 234 -12.27 -1.27 5.85
CA PHE A 234 -11.04 -2.05 5.75
C PHE A 234 -11.15 -3.33 6.60
N ALA A 235 -10.71 -4.46 6.05
CA ALA A 235 -10.78 -5.76 6.72
C ALA A 235 -10.02 -5.78 8.07
N SER A 236 -8.93 -5.02 8.16
CA SER A 236 -8.10 -4.88 9.36
C SER A 236 -8.69 -3.95 10.44
N HIS A 237 -9.72 -3.17 10.10
CA HIS A 237 -10.27 -2.16 11.03
C HIS A 237 -11.23 -2.79 12.06
N ILE A 238 -10.70 -3.64 12.93
CA ILE A 238 -11.47 -4.45 13.90
C ILE A 238 -12.32 -3.59 14.85
N HIS A 239 -11.84 -2.41 15.27
CA HIS A 239 -12.64 -1.47 16.06
C HIS A 239 -13.94 -1.06 15.35
N ARG A 240 -13.87 -0.78 14.03
CA ARG A 240 -15.02 -0.41 13.22
C ARG A 240 -15.98 -1.59 13.06
N VAL A 241 -15.42 -2.79 12.78
CA VAL A 241 -16.21 -4.03 12.73
C VAL A 241 -16.97 -4.25 14.05
N GLN A 242 -16.30 -4.08 15.21
CA GLN A 242 -16.95 -4.20 16.51
C GLN A 242 -18.06 -3.16 16.72
N GLN A 243 -17.83 -1.90 16.34
CA GLN A 243 -18.85 -0.85 16.46
C GLN A 243 -20.09 -1.15 15.60
N ILE A 244 -19.89 -1.71 14.38
CA ILE A 244 -21.00 -2.12 13.52
C ILE A 244 -21.74 -3.29 14.13
N VAL A 245 -21.04 -4.31 14.64
CA VAL A 245 -21.62 -5.47 15.32
C VAL A 245 -22.43 -5.02 16.54
N ASP A 246 -21.86 -4.17 17.40
CA ASP A 246 -22.55 -3.65 18.60
C ASP A 246 -23.78 -2.82 18.22
N THR A 247 -23.72 -2.07 17.13
CA THR A 247 -24.86 -1.31 16.62
C THR A 247 -25.93 -2.24 16.06
N ALA A 248 -25.54 -3.23 15.25
CA ALA A 248 -26.46 -4.25 14.72
C ALA A 248 -27.23 -4.97 15.84
N ARG A 249 -26.55 -5.28 16.95
CA ARG A 249 -27.17 -5.89 18.13
C ARG A 249 -28.28 -5.05 18.73
N LYS A 250 -28.08 -3.74 18.83
CA LYS A 250 -29.09 -2.80 19.39
C LYS A 250 -30.38 -2.76 18.56
N TYR A 251 -30.25 -3.04 17.27
CA TYR A 251 -31.38 -3.05 16.33
C TYR A 251 -31.81 -4.47 15.90
N ASN A 252 -31.39 -5.51 16.65
CA ASN A 252 -31.72 -6.92 16.43
C ASN A 252 -31.42 -7.44 15.02
N ARG A 253 -30.35 -6.91 14.37
CA ARG A 253 -29.96 -7.31 13.02
C ARG A 253 -28.93 -8.45 13.05
N LYS A 254 -29.03 -9.38 12.11
CA LYS A 254 -28.05 -10.43 11.81
C LYS A 254 -26.88 -9.82 11.06
N VAL A 255 -25.67 -10.29 11.36
CA VAL A 255 -24.42 -9.79 10.75
C VAL A 255 -23.85 -10.85 9.83
N PHE A 256 -23.81 -10.54 8.54
CA PHE A 256 -23.17 -11.34 7.50
C PHE A 256 -21.80 -10.74 7.19
N LEU A 257 -20.74 -11.53 7.33
CA LEU A 257 -19.39 -11.17 6.90
C LEU A 257 -19.16 -11.69 5.49
N ILE A 258 -18.85 -10.81 4.54
CA ILE A 258 -18.67 -11.16 3.12
C ILE A 258 -17.36 -10.54 2.59
N GLY A 259 -16.53 -11.38 2.01
CA GLY A 259 -15.18 -11.06 1.54
C GLY A 259 -14.13 -11.83 2.33
N ARG A 260 -13.22 -12.51 1.60
CA ARG A 260 -12.24 -13.41 2.20
C ARG A 260 -11.46 -12.73 3.32
N SER A 261 -10.73 -11.67 3.00
CA SER A 261 -9.89 -10.95 3.97
C SER A 261 -10.65 -10.45 5.22
N LEU A 262 -11.93 -10.06 5.07
CA LEU A 262 -12.74 -9.66 6.22
C LEU A 262 -13.11 -10.84 7.11
N VAL A 263 -13.44 -11.99 6.52
CA VAL A 263 -13.76 -13.21 7.27
C VAL A 263 -12.52 -13.70 8.02
N ASP A 264 -11.39 -13.80 7.33
CA ASP A 264 -10.13 -14.30 7.90
C ASP A 264 -9.65 -13.41 9.06
N ASN A 265 -9.65 -12.07 8.85
CA ASN A 265 -9.27 -11.11 9.88
C ASN A 265 -10.25 -11.13 11.07
N ALA A 266 -11.56 -11.29 10.82
CA ALA A 266 -12.56 -11.38 11.88
C ALA A 266 -12.38 -12.66 12.70
N GLU A 267 -12.12 -13.80 12.07
CA GLU A 267 -11.85 -15.08 12.75
C GLU A 267 -10.60 -14.99 13.62
N THR A 268 -9.52 -14.41 13.11
CA THR A 268 -8.29 -14.16 13.87
C THR A 268 -8.54 -13.21 15.04
N ALA A 269 -9.27 -12.13 14.81
CA ALA A 269 -9.61 -11.18 15.86
C ALA A 269 -10.53 -11.81 16.95
N GLU A 270 -11.47 -12.70 16.56
CA GLU A 270 -12.29 -13.43 17.53
C GLU A 270 -11.46 -14.46 18.32
N ARG A 271 -10.61 -15.23 17.66
CA ARG A 271 -9.69 -16.18 18.29
C ARG A 271 -8.81 -15.54 19.35
N LEU A 272 -8.34 -14.30 19.09
CA LEU A 272 -7.51 -13.52 20.00
C LEU A 272 -8.30 -12.65 20.99
N GLY A 273 -9.63 -12.62 20.89
CA GLY A 273 -10.52 -11.90 21.81
C GLY A 273 -10.69 -10.40 21.54
N TYR A 274 -10.26 -9.91 20.38
CA TYR A 274 -10.42 -8.51 19.93
C TYR A 274 -11.78 -8.22 19.30
N LEU A 275 -12.46 -9.23 18.76
CA LEU A 275 -13.79 -9.13 18.18
C LEU A 275 -14.75 -10.08 18.93
N ARG A 276 -15.98 -9.64 19.14
CA ARG A 276 -17.06 -10.44 19.76
C ARG A 276 -18.35 -10.28 18.97
N ILE A 277 -18.79 -11.35 18.33
CA ILE A 277 -20.08 -11.42 17.64
C ILE A 277 -20.96 -12.39 18.42
N ALA A 278 -22.03 -11.87 19.03
CA ALA A 278 -22.94 -12.68 19.84
C ALA A 278 -23.65 -13.73 18.98
N ARG A 279 -23.98 -14.90 19.58
CA ARG A 279 -24.60 -16.02 18.86
C ARG A 279 -25.91 -15.64 18.18
N GLU A 280 -26.71 -14.80 18.84
CA GLU A 280 -27.97 -14.29 18.31
C GLU A 280 -27.81 -13.39 17.07
N GLN A 281 -26.64 -12.81 16.86
CA GLN A 281 -26.36 -11.98 15.68
C GLN A 281 -25.86 -12.78 14.49
N ARG A 282 -25.39 -14.01 14.72
CA ARG A 282 -24.90 -14.85 13.63
C ARG A 282 -26.08 -15.40 12.83
N PRO A 283 -25.98 -15.37 11.49
CA PRO A 283 -26.95 -16.05 10.65
C PRO A 283 -26.89 -17.57 10.90
N GLY A 284 -27.95 -18.29 10.55
CA GLY A 284 -27.96 -19.75 10.55
C GLY A 284 -26.87 -20.32 9.62
N ALA A 285 -26.41 -21.53 9.92
CA ALA A 285 -25.48 -22.22 9.05
C ALA A 285 -26.04 -22.32 7.62
N ASN A 286 -25.24 -21.91 6.62
CA ASN A 286 -25.60 -21.85 5.20
C ASN A 286 -26.75 -20.87 4.83
N SER A 287 -27.20 -20.01 5.75
CA SER A 287 -28.19 -18.97 5.44
C SER A 287 -27.62 -17.88 4.56
N LYS A 288 -28.47 -17.33 3.70
CA LYS A 288 -28.18 -16.16 2.87
C LYS A 288 -28.88 -14.93 3.44
N PRO A 289 -28.40 -13.71 3.12
CA PRO A 289 -29.11 -12.49 3.50
C PRO A 289 -30.59 -12.46 3.08
N SER A 290 -30.93 -13.07 1.94
CA SER A 290 -32.31 -13.22 1.43
C SER A 290 -33.24 -14.11 2.26
N ASP A 291 -32.71 -14.86 3.22
CA ASP A 291 -33.50 -15.76 4.08
C ASP A 291 -34.09 -15.03 5.30
N TYR A 292 -33.75 -13.72 5.46
CA TYR A 292 -34.19 -12.87 6.57
C TYR A 292 -34.93 -11.65 6.03
N ALA A 293 -35.76 -11.03 6.88
CA ALA A 293 -36.37 -9.75 6.54
C ALA A 293 -35.32 -8.65 6.35
N ASP A 294 -35.59 -7.71 5.43
CA ASP A 294 -34.60 -6.71 5.05
C ASP A 294 -34.14 -5.84 6.25
N ASP A 295 -35.02 -5.54 7.17
CA ASP A 295 -34.74 -4.79 8.40
C ASP A 295 -33.99 -5.61 9.47
N GLU A 296 -33.79 -6.91 9.26
CA GLU A 296 -33.03 -7.80 10.13
C GLU A 296 -31.60 -8.05 9.62
N VAL A 297 -31.18 -7.45 8.50
CA VAL A 297 -29.92 -7.80 7.84
C VAL A 297 -28.91 -6.65 7.91
N VAL A 298 -27.68 -6.98 8.29
CA VAL A 298 -26.47 -6.16 8.08
C VAL A 298 -25.43 -7.01 7.36
N ILE A 299 -24.89 -6.48 6.28
CA ILE A 299 -23.81 -7.10 5.52
C ILE A 299 -22.56 -6.26 5.72
N LEU A 300 -21.52 -6.84 6.34
CA LEU A 300 -20.20 -6.24 6.36
C LEU A 300 -19.38 -6.81 5.20
N THR A 301 -18.71 -5.91 4.48
CA THR A 301 -17.95 -6.29 3.29
C THR A 301 -16.70 -5.45 3.09
N THR A 302 -15.85 -5.86 2.17
CA THR A 302 -14.67 -5.12 1.68
C THR A 302 -14.97 -4.41 0.37
N GLY A 303 -14.03 -3.60 -0.11
CA GLY A 303 -14.15 -2.89 -1.39
C GLY A 303 -14.33 -1.38 -1.23
N THR A 304 -13.74 -0.81 -0.16
CA THR A 304 -13.83 0.63 0.13
C THR A 304 -13.14 1.50 -0.91
N GLN A 305 -12.18 0.95 -1.65
CA GLN A 305 -11.34 1.67 -2.60
C GLN A 305 -11.75 1.44 -4.07
N GLY A 306 -12.88 0.75 -4.27
CA GLY A 306 -13.39 0.46 -5.62
C GLY A 306 -12.60 -0.61 -6.37
N GLU A 307 -11.86 -1.46 -5.65
CA GLU A 307 -11.07 -2.54 -6.22
C GLU A 307 -11.99 -3.45 -7.07
N PRO A 308 -11.66 -3.73 -8.35
CA PRO A 308 -12.59 -4.41 -9.26
C PRO A 308 -13.04 -5.81 -8.80
N ARG A 309 -12.15 -6.54 -8.11
CA ARG A 309 -12.44 -7.90 -7.62
C ARG A 309 -13.07 -7.92 -6.23
N SER A 310 -13.25 -6.77 -5.58
CA SER A 310 -13.82 -6.68 -4.23
C SER A 310 -15.30 -7.08 -4.20
N ALA A 311 -15.78 -7.45 -3.02
CA ALA A 311 -17.15 -7.87 -2.86
C ALA A 311 -18.14 -6.72 -3.16
N LEU A 312 -17.88 -5.49 -2.65
CA LEU A 312 -18.75 -4.34 -2.92
C LEU A 312 -18.78 -3.98 -4.41
N SER A 313 -17.63 -3.95 -5.10
CA SER A 313 -17.59 -3.64 -6.54
C SER A 313 -18.41 -4.64 -7.36
N ARG A 314 -18.31 -5.93 -7.03
CA ARG A 314 -19.13 -6.98 -7.67
C ARG A 314 -20.61 -6.87 -7.32
N MET A 315 -20.97 -6.50 -6.08
CA MET A 315 -22.35 -6.20 -5.70
C MET A 315 -22.91 -5.02 -6.50
N ALA A 316 -22.13 -3.96 -6.66
CA ALA A 316 -22.53 -2.74 -7.37
C ALA A 316 -22.87 -3.00 -8.85
N VAL A 317 -22.18 -3.94 -9.51
CA VAL A 317 -22.46 -4.32 -10.91
C VAL A 317 -23.40 -5.52 -11.04
N GLY A 318 -23.79 -6.19 -9.92
CA GLY A 318 -24.71 -7.34 -9.90
C GLY A 318 -24.04 -8.67 -10.25
N GLU A 319 -22.75 -8.76 -10.06
CA GLU A 319 -21.95 -9.98 -10.32
C GLU A 319 -21.62 -10.76 -9.05
N HIS A 320 -22.09 -10.30 -7.88
CA HIS A 320 -21.84 -11.00 -6.63
C HIS A 320 -22.81 -12.18 -6.44
N LYS A 321 -22.28 -13.38 -6.18
CA LYS A 321 -23.05 -14.64 -6.16
C LYS A 321 -24.11 -14.73 -5.06
N GLN A 322 -23.92 -14.02 -3.93
CA GLN A 322 -24.76 -14.16 -2.73
C GLN A 322 -25.60 -12.93 -2.42
N VAL A 323 -25.21 -11.76 -2.91
CA VAL A 323 -25.87 -10.49 -2.59
C VAL A 323 -26.09 -9.71 -3.87
N GLU A 324 -27.33 -9.37 -4.13
CA GLU A 324 -27.72 -8.39 -5.13
C GLU A 324 -28.21 -7.14 -4.40
N VAL A 325 -27.64 -5.98 -4.75
CA VAL A 325 -28.08 -4.69 -4.21
C VAL A 325 -29.42 -4.32 -4.81
N GLN A 326 -30.35 -3.91 -3.98
CA GLN A 326 -31.72 -3.60 -4.37
C GLN A 326 -32.18 -2.23 -3.87
N LYS A 327 -33.29 -1.77 -4.42
CA LYS A 327 -33.94 -0.54 -3.99
C LYS A 327 -34.33 -0.62 -2.51
N GLY A 328 -33.91 0.39 -1.74
CA GLY A 328 -34.15 0.47 -0.28
C GLY A 328 -32.98 -0.03 0.57
N ASP A 329 -31.94 -0.60 -0.03
CA ASP A 329 -30.70 -0.87 0.69
C ASP A 329 -30.00 0.44 1.07
N VAL A 330 -29.41 0.47 2.26
CA VAL A 330 -28.52 1.54 2.71
C VAL A 330 -27.09 1.03 2.64
N VAL A 331 -26.26 1.64 1.78
CA VAL A 331 -24.86 1.26 1.61
C VAL A 331 -23.95 2.31 2.26
N ILE A 332 -23.15 1.88 3.23
CA ILE A 332 -22.26 2.75 4.01
C ILE A 332 -20.82 2.48 3.60
N LEU A 333 -20.16 3.48 3.00
CA LEU A 333 -18.71 3.44 2.73
C LEU A 333 -17.98 4.04 3.94
N SER A 334 -17.59 3.17 4.88
CA SER A 334 -17.00 3.55 6.17
C SER A 334 -15.46 3.65 6.08
N ALA A 335 -14.99 4.32 5.04
CA ALA A 335 -13.59 4.61 4.79
C ALA A 335 -13.45 5.93 4.00
N ARG A 336 -12.27 6.54 4.07
CA ARG A 336 -11.90 7.64 3.17
C ARG A 336 -11.26 7.07 1.91
N THR A 337 -11.51 7.71 0.79
CA THR A 337 -10.86 7.35 -0.47
C THR A 337 -9.37 7.66 -0.40
N ILE A 338 -8.54 6.66 -0.70
CA ILE A 338 -7.09 6.84 -0.84
C ILE A 338 -6.82 7.61 -2.13
N PRO A 339 -5.92 8.61 -2.11
CA PRO A 339 -5.57 9.37 -3.31
C PRO A 339 -5.16 8.45 -4.47
N GLY A 340 -5.80 8.63 -5.63
CA GLY A 340 -5.64 7.79 -6.82
C GLY A 340 -6.83 6.86 -7.10
N ASN A 341 -7.65 6.55 -6.10
CA ASN A 341 -8.81 5.66 -6.24
C ASN A 341 -10.15 6.39 -6.47
N GLU A 342 -10.13 7.71 -6.62
CA GLU A 342 -11.35 8.55 -6.69
C GLU A 342 -12.30 8.10 -7.81
N ARG A 343 -11.76 7.78 -8.99
CA ARG A 343 -12.57 7.31 -10.12
C ARG A 343 -13.22 5.96 -9.87
N ALA A 344 -12.47 5.02 -9.30
CA ALA A 344 -12.96 3.68 -9.01
C ALA A 344 -14.07 3.72 -7.97
N VAL A 345 -13.87 4.47 -6.87
CA VAL A 345 -14.86 4.66 -5.81
C VAL A 345 -16.11 5.36 -6.35
N SER A 346 -15.95 6.44 -7.13
CA SER A 346 -17.08 7.15 -7.75
C SER A 346 -17.90 6.23 -8.66
N HIS A 347 -17.24 5.38 -9.46
CA HIS A 347 -17.91 4.41 -10.32
C HIS A 347 -18.73 3.39 -9.52
N VAL A 348 -18.20 2.89 -8.41
CA VAL A 348 -18.94 1.98 -7.52
C VAL A 348 -20.17 2.69 -6.93
N ILE A 349 -20.02 3.92 -6.44
CA ILE A 349 -21.11 4.73 -5.89
C ILE A 349 -22.21 4.93 -6.94
N ASP A 350 -21.87 5.32 -8.17
CA ASP A 350 -22.83 5.51 -9.26
C ASP A 350 -23.61 4.23 -9.57
N ASN A 351 -22.94 3.09 -9.58
CA ASN A 351 -23.58 1.78 -9.83
C ASN A 351 -24.54 1.40 -8.70
N LEU A 352 -24.21 1.72 -7.44
CA LEU A 352 -25.09 1.50 -6.30
C LEU A 352 -26.37 2.37 -6.41
N TYR A 353 -26.23 3.65 -6.78
CA TYR A 353 -27.39 4.51 -7.03
C TYR A 353 -28.25 4.02 -8.20
N ARG A 354 -27.68 3.50 -9.29
CA ARG A 354 -28.43 2.90 -10.40
C ARG A 354 -29.29 1.71 -9.96
N ARG A 355 -28.90 1.01 -8.89
CA ARG A 355 -29.68 -0.08 -8.28
C ARG A 355 -30.71 0.39 -7.27
N GLY A 356 -30.77 1.69 -7.01
CA GLY A 356 -31.75 2.31 -6.11
C GLY A 356 -31.35 2.26 -4.63
N ALA A 357 -30.09 1.97 -4.31
CA ALA A 357 -29.58 2.07 -2.95
C ALA A 357 -29.35 3.52 -2.53
N GLU A 358 -29.52 3.80 -1.24
CA GLU A 358 -29.02 5.01 -0.60
C GLU A 358 -27.54 4.83 -0.23
N VAL A 359 -26.67 5.77 -0.62
CA VAL A 359 -25.23 5.66 -0.36
C VAL A 359 -24.77 6.74 0.60
N LEU A 360 -24.18 6.30 1.72
CA LEU A 360 -23.62 7.15 2.77
C LEU A 360 -22.10 6.96 2.82
N ASN A 361 -21.38 8.08 2.81
CA ASN A 361 -19.93 8.09 2.87
C ASN A 361 -19.43 9.21 3.81
N TRP A 362 -18.10 9.34 3.94
CA TRP A 362 -17.48 10.34 4.80
C TRP A 362 -17.78 11.81 4.42
N GLU A 363 -18.24 12.08 3.19
CA GLU A 363 -18.57 13.42 2.71
C GLU A 363 -19.97 13.87 3.15
N ASN A 364 -20.90 12.93 3.33
CA ASN A 364 -22.29 13.21 3.62
C ASN A 364 -22.78 12.67 4.98
N SER A 365 -21.94 11.92 5.70
CA SER A 365 -22.32 11.27 6.97
C SER A 365 -21.12 11.02 7.89
N ASP A 366 -21.37 10.99 9.21
CA ASP A 366 -20.34 10.71 10.23
C ASP A 366 -20.02 9.21 10.32
N VAL A 367 -19.56 8.63 9.22
CA VAL A 367 -19.30 7.19 9.11
C VAL A 367 -17.81 6.85 9.07
N HIS A 368 -16.93 7.85 9.09
CA HIS A 368 -15.49 7.63 9.06
C HIS A 368 -14.73 8.74 9.79
N VAL A 369 -13.62 8.36 10.44
CA VAL A 369 -12.57 9.26 10.93
C VAL A 369 -11.21 8.69 10.57
N SER A 370 -10.22 9.55 10.36
CA SER A 370 -8.86 9.13 10.06
C SER A 370 -8.17 8.51 11.26
N GLY A 371 -7.30 7.53 11.02
CA GLY A 371 -6.42 6.95 12.01
C GLY A 371 -5.13 7.74 12.25
N HIS A 372 -4.84 8.77 11.44
CA HIS A 372 -3.59 9.52 11.48
C HIS A 372 -3.75 10.88 12.14
N ALA A 373 -2.67 11.32 12.80
CA ALA A 373 -2.59 12.58 13.51
C ALA A 373 -2.70 13.78 12.57
N CYS A 374 -3.58 14.72 12.92
CA CYS A 374 -3.70 16.02 12.26
C CYS A 374 -2.63 17.00 12.77
N GLU A 375 -2.57 18.20 12.17
CA GLU A 375 -1.52 19.19 12.40
C GLU A 375 -1.24 19.47 13.89
N GLU A 376 -2.28 19.69 14.71
CA GLU A 376 -2.10 19.99 16.13
C GLU A 376 -1.63 18.79 16.96
N GLU A 377 -2.01 17.58 16.56
CA GLU A 377 -1.56 16.34 17.18
C GLU A 377 -0.09 16.05 16.84
N LEU A 378 0.34 16.36 15.61
CA LEU A 378 1.74 16.29 15.18
C LEU A 378 2.61 17.29 15.95
N LYS A 379 2.13 18.54 16.14
CA LYS A 379 2.80 19.54 16.97
C LYS A 379 2.91 19.08 18.41
N LEU A 380 1.88 18.42 18.95
CA LEU A 380 1.93 17.88 20.31
C LEU A 380 3.01 16.80 20.43
N MET A 381 3.11 15.86 19.47
CA MET A 381 4.15 14.83 19.47
C MET A 381 5.55 15.45 19.44
N LEU A 382 5.78 16.43 18.59
CA LEU A 382 7.05 17.16 18.51
C LEU A 382 7.39 17.87 19.83
N ASN A 383 6.40 18.49 20.49
CA ASN A 383 6.60 19.21 21.75
C ASN A 383 6.86 18.27 22.94
N VAL A 384 6.23 17.10 23.00
CA VAL A 384 6.45 16.17 24.12
C VAL A 384 7.75 15.40 23.99
N THR A 385 8.19 15.10 22.76
CA THR A 385 9.43 14.36 22.48
C THR A 385 10.67 15.28 22.40
N ARG A 386 10.50 16.54 22.05
CA ARG A 386 11.60 17.56 21.93
C ARG A 386 12.84 17.02 21.21
N PRO A 387 12.70 16.47 20.00
CA PRO A 387 13.81 15.80 19.34
C PRO A 387 14.87 16.80 18.88
N LYS A 388 16.14 16.38 18.89
CA LYS A 388 17.24 17.15 18.28
C LYS A 388 17.13 17.17 16.76
N PHE A 389 16.83 15.99 16.18
CA PHE A 389 16.62 15.80 14.74
C PHE A 389 15.19 15.31 14.47
N PHE A 390 14.63 15.72 13.34
CA PHE A 390 13.31 15.28 12.91
C PHE A 390 13.35 14.75 11.48
N ILE A 391 12.79 13.56 11.25
CA ILE A 391 12.64 12.94 9.93
C ILE A 391 11.14 12.59 9.78
N PRO A 392 10.41 13.32 8.91
CA PRO A 392 9.02 12.95 8.59
C PRO A 392 9.02 11.63 7.81
N ILE A 393 8.15 10.71 8.20
CA ILE A 393 7.96 9.41 7.55
C ILE A 393 6.49 9.22 7.14
N HIS A 394 6.19 8.16 6.40
CA HIS A 394 4.84 7.75 6.01
C HIS A 394 4.04 8.88 5.33
N GLY A 395 4.20 9.03 4.01
CA GLY A 395 3.46 10.04 3.24
C GLY A 395 4.13 10.44 1.94
N THR A 396 3.35 11.08 1.08
CA THR A 396 3.88 11.66 -0.16
C THR A 396 4.84 12.82 0.14
N LEU A 397 5.67 13.18 -0.81
CA LEU A 397 6.69 14.23 -0.62
C LEU A 397 6.10 15.54 -0.07
N ARG A 398 4.89 15.92 -0.49
CA ARG A 398 4.19 17.12 0.02
C ARG A 398 3.88 17.02 1.52
N HIS A 399 3.49 15.84 2.00
CA HIS A 399 3.22 15.59 3.42
C HIS A 399 4.52 15.71 4.24
N LEU A 400 5.59 15.06 3.77
CA LEU A 400 6.91 15.09 4.42
C LEU A 400 7.45 16.50 4.53
N ILE A 401 7.42 17.28 3.43
CA ILE A 401 7.88 18.68 3.42
C ILE A 401 7.04 19.54 4.37
N HIS A 402 5.72 19.36 4.39
CA HIS A 402 4.85 20.13 5.28
C HIS A 402 5.14 19.82 6.74
N HIS A 403 5.26 18.54 7.10
CA HIS A 403 5.57 18.12 8.46
C HIS A 403 6.95 18.62 8.93
N ALA A 404 7.96 18.61 8.05
CA ALA A 404 9.26 19.21 8.36
C ALA A 404 9.15 20.74 8.63
N ARG A 405 8.27 21.45 7.92
CA ARG A 405 7.96 22.86 8.20
C ARG A 405 7.27 23.05 9.55
N LEU A 406 6.31 22.18 9.89
CA LEU A 406 5.66 22.17 11.21
C LEU A 406 6.70 21.99 12.31
N ALA A 407 7.61 21.01 12.18
CA ALA A 407 8.66 20.77 13.15
C ALA A 407 9.54 22.01 13.34
N LYS A 408 9.93 22.69 12.26
CA LYS A 408 10.67 23.97 12.33
C LYS A 408 9.88 25.06 13.06
N ASN A 409 8.58 25.16 12.79
CA ASN A 409 7.72 26.18 13.40
C ASN A 409 7.53 26.00 14.91
N VAL A 410 7.58 24.75 15.41
CA VAL A 410 7.53 24.46 16.86
C VAL A 410 8.92 24.43 17.52
N GLY A 411 9.97 24.79 16.78
CA GLY A 411 11.30 25.00 17.34
C GLY A 411 12.24 23.79 17.31
N VAL A 412 11.92 22.73 16.53
CA VAL A 412 12.88 21.63 16.34
C VAL A 412 14.08 22.14 15.53
N PRO A 413 15.31 21.95 16.03
CA PRO A 413 16.49 22.58 15.45
C PRO A 413 16.78 22.14 14.00
N HIS A 414 16.62 20.83 13.73
CA HIS A 414 17.04 20.23 12.46
C HIS A 414 15.98 19.24 11.95
N GLY A 415 15.24 19.63 10.93
CA GLY A 415 14.34 18.75 10.17
C GLY A 415 14.96 18.34 8.84
N VAL A 416 14.99 17.05 8.55
CA VAL A 416 15.57 16.48 7.31
C VAL A 416 14.51 15.66 6.60
N VAL A 417 14.23 16.02 5.34
CA VAL A 417 13.35 15.22 4.46
C VAL A 417 14.23 14.32 3.60
N ILE A 418 14.01 13.03 3.70
CA ILE A 418 14.64 12.00 2.87
C ILE A 418 13.60 11.24 2.08
N THR A 419 14.02 10.54 1.05
CA THR A 419 13.21 9.64 0.22
C THR A 419 13.78 8.24 0.25
N ASN A 420 13.02 7.25 -0.24
CA ASN A 420 13.45 5.86 -0.28
C ASN A 420 14.86 5.71 -0.89
N GLY A 421 15.68 4.86 -0.30
CA GLY A 421 17.07 4.61 -0.68
C GLY A 421 18.08 5.66 -0.22
N GLN A 422 17.67 6.82 0.28
CA GLN A 422 18.61 7.79 0.86
C GLN A 422 19.02 7.37 2.27
N VAL A 423 20.25 7.67 2.63
CA VAL A 423 20.82 7.35 3.94
C VAL A 423 21.00 8.63 4.75
N ALA A 424 20.24 8.76 5.85
CA ALA A 424 20.50 9.78 6.85
C ALA A 424 21.48 9.21 7.89
N SER A 425 22.65 9.83 8.00
CA SER A 425 23.72 9.46 8.95
C SER A 425 23.75 10.46 10.09
N ILE A 426 23.70 9.96 11.32
CA ILE A 426 23.84 10.77 12.54
C ILE A 426 25.17 10.42 13.19
N GLU A 427 26.05 11.41 13.26
CA GLU A 427 27.34 11.33 13.91
C GLU A 427 27.45 12.47 14.91
N LYS A 428 27.73 12.13 16.19
CA LYS A 428 27.83 13.12 17.28
C LYS A 428 26.60 14.04 17.31
N ASP A 429 26.77 15.26 16.85
CA ASP A 429 25.78 16.34 16.92
C ASP A 429 25.23 16.78 15.56
N ALA A 430 25.50 16.03 14.50
CA ALA A 430 25.09 16.36 13.14
C ALA A 430 24.32 15.23 12.47
N ILE A 431 23.34 15.60 11.66
CA ILE A 431 22.65 14.70 10.73
C ILE A 431 23.04 15.10 9.31
N THR A 432 23.45 14.13 8.52
CA THR A 432 23.86 14.33 7.12
C THR A 432 23.16 13.32 6.23
N VAL A 433 22.62 13.78 5.11
CA VAL A 433 22.14 12.88 4.05
C VAL A 433 23.33 12.54 3.17
N LEU A 434 23.68 11.26 3.14
CA LEU A 434 24.82 10.78 2.37
C LEU A 434 24.53 10.86 0.86
N PRO A 435 25.54 11.11 0.01
CA PRO A 435 25.35 11.17 -1.44
C PRO A 435 25.04 9.80 -2.05
N GLU A 436 25.53 8.70 -1.45
CA GLU A 436 25.21 7.34 -1.87
C GLU A 436 23.77 6.98 -1.57
N ARG A 437 23.18 6.15 -2.44
CA ARG A 437 21.88 5.52 -2.22
C ARG A 437 22.05 4.01 -2.12
N VAL A 438 21.21 3.38 -1.31
CA VAL A 438 21.10 1.92 -1.28
C VAL A 438 20.10 1.45 -2.33
N ALA A 439 20.15 0.16 -2.66
CA ALA A 439 19.15 -0.50 -3.48
C ALA A 439 17.77 -0.29 -2.86
N HIS A 440 16.82 0.15 -3.67
CA HIS A 440 15.45 0.45 -3.30
C HIS A 440 14.58 0.49 -4.56
N GLY A 441 13.30 0.35 -4.42
CA GLY A 441 12.37 0.42 -5.55
C GLY A 441 11.14 -0.42 -5.31
N LYS A 442 10.47 -0.77 -6.39
CA LYS A 442 9.25 -1.57 -6.40
C LYS A 442 9.52 -2.90 -7.04
N VAL A 443 9.14 -3.97 -6.37
CA VAL A 443 9.09 -5.32 -6.91
C VAL A 443 7.62 -5.66 -7.14
N PHE A 444 7.27 -6.00 -8.37
CA PHE A 444 5.92 -6.33 -8.78
C PHE A 444 5.70 -7.83 -8.66
N ILE A 445 4.61 -8.22 -8.01
CA ILE A 445 4.28 -9.63 -7.75
C ILE A 445 2.95 -9.96 -8.43
N ASP A 446 2.91 -11.09 -9.15
CA ASP A 446 1.70 -11.66 -9.79
C ASP A 446 1.26 -12.92 -9.01
N GLY A 447 -0.02 -13.24 -9.05
CA GLY A 447 -0.83 -14.31 -8.48
C GLY A 447 -0.20 -15.45 -7.66
N GLU A 448 0.89 -16.04 -8.11
CA GLU A 448 1.58 -17.16 -7.44
C GLU A 448 2.90 -16.72 -6.77
N ALA A 449 3.01 -15.45 -6.38
CA ALA A 449 4.22 -14.85 -5.80
C ALA A 449 5.41 -14.78 -6.78
N GLU A 450 5.15 -14.80 -8.09
CA GLU A 450 6.18 -14.60 -9.10
C GLU A 450 6.51 -13.11 -9.29
N GLU A 451 7.80 -12.80 -9.30
CA GLU A 451 8.27 -11.46 -9.60
C GLU A 451 8.07 -11.12 -11.08
N VAL A 452 7.34 -10.04 -11.35
CA VAL A 452 7.13 -9.52 -12.71
C VAL A 452 8.14 -8.42 -12.99
N PRO A 453 9.04 -8.59 -13.97
CA PRO A 453 10.00 -7.55 -14.33
C PRO A 453 9.31 -6.22 -14.71
N GLU A 454 9.86 -5.09 -14.29
CA GLU A 454 9.33 -3.75 -14.58
C GLU A 454 9.10 -3.52 -16.08
N ILE A 455 9.97 -4.10 -16.92
CA ILE A 455 9.83 -4.02 -18.37
C ILE A 455 8.51 -4.64 -18.85
N VAL A 456 8.09 -5.76 -18.26
CA VAL A 456 6.83 -6.44 -18.60
C VAL A 456 5.62 -5.60 -18.20
N VAL A 457 5.66 -4.98 -17.02
CA VAL A 457 4.58 -4.08 -16.56
C VAL A 457 4.47 -2.87 -17.50
N ARG A 458 5.58 -2.28 -17.88
CA ARG A 458 5.64 -1.16 -18.84
C ARG A 458 5.13 -1.57 -20.23
N ASP A 459 5.46 -2.76 -20.69
CA ASP A 459 4.97 -3.28 -21.97
C ASP A 459 3.45 -3.51 -21.94
N ARG A 460 2.91 -4.07 -20.84
CA ARG A 460 1.47 -4.20 -20.62
C ARG A 460 0.75 -2.85 -20.67
N GLN A 461 1.35 -1.81 -20.06
CA GLN A 461 0.81 -0.45 -20.08
C GLN A 461 0.80 0.13 -21.51
N HIS A 462 1.91 0.03 -22.25
CA HIS A 462 1.98 0.48 -23.66
C HIS A 462 0.96 -0.23 -24.54
N LEU A 463 0.78 -1.54 -24.35
CA LEU A 463 -0.24 -2.31 -25.07
C LEU A 463 -1.67 -1.82 -24.76
N ALA A 464 -1.94 -1.46 -23.51
CA ALA A 464 -3.25 -0.97 -23.09
C ALA A 464 -3.55 0.46 -23.59
N GLU A 465 -2.55 1.33 -23.66
CA GLU A 465 -2.70 2.74 -24.05
C GLU A 465 -2.72 2.93 -25.58
N ASP A 466 -1.77 2.32 -26.28
CA ASP A 466 -1.49 2.62 -27.69
C ASP A 466 -1.68 1.41 -28.63
N GLY A 467 -1.96 0.22 -28.06
CA GLY A 467 -2.14 -1.01 -28.84
C GLY A 467 -0.84 -1.53 -29.47
N PHE A 468 -0.96 -2.44 -30.43
CA PHE A 468 0.20 -3.01 -31.11
C PHE A 468 0.01 -3.13 -32.61
N VAL A 469 1.15 -3.23 -33.30
CA VAL A 469 1.27 -3.41 -34.77
C VAL A 469 2.23 -4.56 -35.03
N ILE A 470 1.76 -5.61 -35.67
CA ILE A 470 2.61 -6.67 -36.23
C ILE A 470 2.78 -6.42 -37.71
N VAL A 471 4.00 -6.46 -38.20
CA VAL A 471 4.33 -6.39 -39.60
C VAL A 471 5.04 -7.66 -40.01
N VAL A 472 4.46 -8.40 -40.93
CA VAL A 472 5.04 -9.62 -41.48
C VAL A 472 5.57 -9.36 -42.86
N VAL A 473 6.86 -9.62 -43.09
CA VAL A 473 7.54 -9.46 -44.37
C VAL A 473 8.18 -10.78 -44.77
N ALA A 474 7.95 -11.21 -45.99
CA ALA A 474 8.59 -12.41 -46.54
C ALA A 474 9.80 -12.01 -47.38
N ILE A 475 10.99 -12.53 -47.04
CA ILE A 475 12.26 -12.23 -47.74
C ILE A 475 12.87 -13.55 -48.23
N ASP A 476 13.32 -13.57 -49.49
CA ASP A 476 14.01 -14.73 -50.08
C ASP A 476 15.51 -14.77 -49.71
N SER A 477 16.17 -15.88 -50.04
CA SER A 477 17.60 -16.09 -49.77
C SER A 477 18.55 -15.11 -50.50
N ASN A 478 18.03 -14.27 -51.42
CA ASN A 478 18.77 -13.23 -52.13
C ASN A 478 18.48 -11.82 -51.57
N GLY A 479 17.68 -11.71 -50.51
CA GLY A 479 17.30 -10.43 -49.92
C GLY A 479 16.17 -9.70 -50.64
N HIS A 480 15.38 -10.39 -51.48
CA HIS A 480 14.24 -9.77 -52.13
C HIS A 480 12.93 -10.02 -51.37
N VAL A 481 12.07 -9.02 -51.37
CA VAL A 481 10.74 -9.11 -50.76
C VAL A 481 9.77 -9.83 -51.71
N GLY A 482 9.30 -11.00 -51.28
CA GLY A 482 8.51 -11.88 -52.13
C GLY A 482 7.02 -11.58 -52.17
N ARG A 483 6.47 -10.88 -51.18
CA ARG A 483 5.05 -10.47 -51.07
C ARG A 483 4.93 -9.12 -50.40
N GLU A 484 3.80 -8.45 -50.64
CA GLU A 484 3.47 -7.24 -49.90
C GLU A 484 3.43 -7.51 -48.37
N PRO A 485 3.94 -6.57 -47.55
CA PRO A 485 3.90 -6.68 -46.11
C PRO A 485 2.46 -6.83 -45.59
N GLU A 486 2.25 -7.80 -44.70
CA GLU A 486 1.00 -7.93 -43.97
C GLU A 486 1.08 -7.13 -42.68
N ILE A 487 0.06 -6.32 -42.39
CA ILE A 487 0.00 -5.46 -41.21
C ILE A 487 -1.23 -5.82 -40.41
N ILE A 488 -0.99 -6.23 -39.15
CA ILE A 488 -2.04 -6.59 -38.20
C ILE A 488 -1.96 -5.60 -37.03
N THR A 489 -3.10 -4.99 -36.69
CA THR A 489 -3.18 -4.07 -35.53
C THR A 489 -4.27 -4.49 -34.58
N ARG A 490 -4.06 -4.20 -33.26
CA ARG A 490 -5.10 -4.32 -32.24
C ARG A 490 -4.95 -3.16 -31.25
N GLY A 491 -6.09 -2.59 -30.82
CA GLY A 491 -6.13 -1.49 -29.86
C GLY A 491 -5.62 -0.14 -30.38
N LEU A 492 -5.26 -0.04 -31.67
CA LEU A 492 -4.66 1.16 -32.25
C LEU A 492 -5.64 1.93 -33.16
N LEU A 493 -6.37 1.23 -34.03
CA LEU A 493 -7.21 1.81 -35.09
C LEU A 493 -8.66 1.34 -34.96
N HIS A 494 -9.61 2.24 -35.27
CA HIS A 494 -11.01 1.85 -35.48
C HIS A 494 -11.17 1.15 -36.81
N VAL A 495 -12.03 0.14 -36.92
CA VAL A 495 -12.14 -0.72 -38.10
C VAL A 495 -12.47 0.07 -39.39
N ASP A 496 -13.28 1.12 -39.27
CA ASP A 496 -13.78 1.89 -40.45
C ASP A 496 -12.77 2.95 -40.96
N GLU A 497 -11.84 3.43 -40.14
CA GLU A 497 -10.81 4.41 -40.49
C GLU A 497 -9.46 3.77 -40.86
N SER A 498 -9.36 2.45 -40.71
CA SER A 498 -8.08 1.74 -40.74
C SER A 498 -7.54 1.49 -42.14
N GLN A 499 -8.40 1.42 -43.17
CA GLN A 499 -7.98 0.96 -44.52
C GLN A 499 -7.02 1.94 -45.18
N ASP A 500 -7.30 3.24 -45.16
CA ASP A 500 -6.45 4.26 -45.79
C ASP A 500 -5.10 4.39 -45.05
N ILE A 501 -5.12 4.39 -43.73
CA ILE A 501 -3.90 4.46 -42.89
C ILE A 501 -3.02 3.22 -43.13
N LEU A 502 -3.62 2.03 -43.13
CA LEU A 502 -2.87 0.79 -43.34
C LEU A 502 -2.35 0.68 -44.78
N ALA A 503 -3.06 1.23 -45.76
CA ALA A 503 -2.59 1.30 -47.14
C ALA A 503 -1.37 2.23 -47.27
N ASP A 504 -1.40 3.41 -46.62
CA ASP A 504 -0.27 4.34 -46.64
C ASP A 504 0.94 3.76 -45.89
N VAL A 505 0.73 3.18 -44.72
CA VAL A 505 1.80 2.48 -43.96
C VAL A 505 2.43 1.38 -44.79
N ARG A 506 1.60 0.56 -45.48
CA ARG A 506 2.07 -0.52 -46.35
C ARG A 506 2.90 0.04 -47.54
N ALA A 507 2.43 1.11 -48.16
CA ALA A 507 3.16 1.75 -49.27
C ALA A 507 4.53 2.25 -48.83
N GLN A 508 4.62 2.91 -47.64
CA GLN A 508 5.89 3.39 -47.11
C GLN A 508 6.84 2.23 -46.71
N LEU A 509 6.30 1.14 -46.18
CA LEU A 509 7.08 -0.06 -45.90
C LEU A 509 7.65 -0.69 -47.16
N VAL A 510 6.82 -0.87 -48.21
CA VAL A 510 7.24 -1.39 -49.49
C VAL A 510 8.34 -0.51 -50.08
N GLN A 511 8.17 0.80 -50.07
CA GLN A 511 9.17 1.74 -50.58
C GLN A 511 10.51 1.61 -49.79
N MET A 512 10.46 1.52 -48.48
CA MET A 512 11.66 1.35 -47.65
C MET A 512 12.37 0.03 -47.90
N LEU A 513 11.62 -1.07 -48.01
CA LEU A 513 12.15 -2.40 -48.28
C LEU A 513 12.83 -2.47 -49.66
N HIS A 514 12.19 -1.93 -50.71
CA HIS A 514 12.79 -1.87 -52.05
C HIS A 514 14.01 -0.94 -52.14
N ALA A 515 14.10 0.08 -51.29
CA ALA A 515 15.24 0.99 -51.25
C ALA A 515 16.41 0.47 -50.40
N SER A 516 16.20 -0.60 -49.61
CA SER A 516 17.24 -1.19 -48.76
C SER A 516 18.11 -2.16 -49.54
N PRO A 517 19.44 -2.16 -49.35
CA PRO A 517 20.35 -3.15 -49.91
C PRO A 517 19.97 -4.57 -49.51
N PRO A 518 20.14 -5.60 -50.36
CA PRO A 518 19.80 -6.99 -50.04
C PRO A 518 20.55 -7.55 -48.82
N ASP A 519 21.79 -7.19 -48.63
CA ASP A 519 22.61 -7.58 -47.49
C ASP A 519 22.05 -7.05 -46.16
N GLU A 520 21.45 -5.86 -46.11
CA GLU A 520 20.80 -5.31 -44.93
C GLU A 520 19.44 -6.00 -44.66
N LEU A 521 18.76 -6.50 -45.69
CA LEU A 521 17.49 -7.23 -45.52
C LEU A 521 17.71 -8.68 -45.10
N LEU A 522 18.89 -9.26 -45.42
CA LEU A 522 19.30 -10.58 -44.96
C LEU A 522 19.78 -10.55 -43.49
N ASP A 523 20.19 -9.38 -43.00
CA ASP A 523 20.38 -9.17 -41.56
C ASP A 523 19.04 -8.83 -40.89
N HIS A 524 18.43 -9.84 -40.29
CA HIS A 524 17.08 -9.72 -39.70
C HIS A 524 16.99 -8.62 -38.63
N ASP A 525 18.02 -8.43 -37.83
CA ASP A 525 18.03 -7.41 -36.78
C ASP A 525 18.02 -6.00 -37.37
N VAL A 526 18.82 -5.78 -38.44
CA VAL A 526 18.88 -4.52 -39.17
C VAL A 526 17.55 -4.22 -39.85
N ALA A 527 17.00 -5.22 -40.54
CA ALA A 527 15.73 -5.08 -41.27
C ALA A 527 14.56 -4.79 -40.31
N GLN A 528 14.49 -5.51 -39.17
CA GLN A 528 13.48 -5.28 -38.14
C GLN A 528 13.58 -3.88 -37.54
N GLU A 529 14.80 -3.40 -37.25
CA GLU A 529 14.98 -2.07 -36.67
C GLU A 529 14.61 -0.95 -37.65
N LYS A 530 14.90 -1.11 -38.94
CA LYS A 530 14.45 -0.18 -39.99
C LYS A 530 12.93 -0.10 -40.07
N MET A 531 12.25 -1.25 -40.09
CA MET A 531 10.78 -1.32 -40.06
C MET A 531 10.21 -0.66 -38.82
N ARG A 532 10.79 -0.98 -37.66
CA ARG A 532 10.38 -0.41 -36.37
C ARG A 532 10.55 1.11 -36.35
N ALA A 533 11.67 1.62 -36.83
CA ALA A 533 11.96 3.06 -36.85
C ALA A 533 11.00 3.83 -37.80
N LEU A 534 10.71 3.28 -38.96
CA LEU A 534 9.76 3.86 -39.92
C LEU A 534 8.36 3.94 -39.32
N LEU A 535 7.87 2.84 -38.73
CA LEU A 535 6.52 2.75 -38.18
C LEU A 535 6.36 3.62 -36.93
N LYS A 536 7.35 3.63 -36.04
CA LYS A 536 7.37 4.54 -34.87
C LYS A 536 7.23 6.00 -35.29
N ARG A 537 7.98 6.41 -36.34
CA ARG A 537 7.92 7.77 -36.88
C ARG A 537 6.56 8.07 -37.49
N TYR A 538 6.01 7.13 -38.27
CA TYR A 538 4.72 7.27 -38.91
C TYR A 538 3.59 7.46 -37.88
N PHE A 539 3.39 6.49 -37.01
CA PHE A 539 2.29 6.54 -36.02
C PHE A 539 2.40 7.73 -35.07
N ARG A 540 3.63 8.11 -34.72
CA ARG A 540 3.84 9.31 -33.90
C ARG A 540 3.44 10.59 -34.65
N LYS A 541 3.78 10.70 -35.93
CA LYS A 541 3.52 11.90 -36.74
C LYS A 541 2.05 12.03 -37.10
N GLU A 542 1.45 10.96 -37.60
CA GLU A 542 0.10 10.99 -38.17
C GLU A 542 -1.00 10.81 -37.11
N MET A 543 -0.71 10.12 -36.00
CA MET A 543 -1.72 9.77 -34.99
C MET A 543 -1.37 10.25 -33.59
N GLY A 544 -0.17 10.73 -33.32
CA GLY A 544 0.31 11.08 -31.98
C GLY A 544 0.49 9.87 -31.05
N ARG A 545 0.37 8.64 -31.57
CA ARG A 545 0.42 7.37 -30.81
C ARG A 545 1.77 6.68 -30.95
N ARG A 546 2.09 5.80 -30.00
CA ARG A 546 3.35 5.05 -29.93
C ARG A 546 3.09 3.56 -29.72
N PRO A 547 2.42 2.86 -30.65
CA PRO A 547 2.09 1.47 -30.48
C PRO A 547 3.34 0.60 -30.33
N MET A 548 3.19 -0.56 -29.68
CA MET A 548 4.22 -1.59 -29.71
C MET A 548 4.32 -2.14 -31.13
N ILE A 549 5.53 -2.14 -31.71
CA ILE A 549 5.77 -2.58 -33.09
C ILE A 549 6.62 -3.85 -33.08
N LEU A 550 6.05 -4.90 -33.68
CA LEU A 550 6.63 -6.23 -33.77
C LEU A 550 6.85 -6.62 -35.25
N PRO A 551 8.03 -6.29 -35.81
CA PRO A 551 8.38 -6.77 -37.15
C PRO A 551 8.71 -8.26 -37.09
N VAL A 552 8.16 -9.02 -38.02
CA VAL A 552 8.38 -10.45 -38.24
C VAL A 552 8.89 -10.65 -39.64
N ILE A 553 10.04 -11.28 -39.80
CA ILE A 553 10.61 -11.66 -41.09
C ILE A 553 10.41 -13.15 -41.28
N TRP A 554 9.88 -13.52 -42.43
CA TRP A 554 9.69 -14.90 -42.83
C TRP A 554 10.62 -15.19 -44.02
N GLU A 555 11.53 -16.14 -43.87
CA GLU A 555 12.37 -16.65 -44.94
C GLU A 555 11.57 -17.56 -45.89
N MET A 556 11.70 -17.31 -47.20
CA MET A 556 11.04 -18.10 -48.22
C MET A 556 12.04 -19.03 -48.91
#